data_c73dfe747b01caef38fc540ea547772b
#
_entry.id   c73dfe747b01caef38fc540ea547772b
#
_cell.length_a   1.000
_cell.length_b   1.000
_cell.length_c   1.000
_cell.angle_alpha   90.00
_cell.angle_beta   90.00
_cell.angle_gamma   90.00
#
_symmetry.space_group_name_H-M   'P 1'
#
loop_
_entity.id
_entity.type
_entity.pdbx_description
1 polymer ?
#
loop_
_entity_poly.entity_id
_entity_poly.type
_entity_poly.pdbx_seq_one_letter_code
_entity_poly.pdbx_strand_id
1 'polypeptide(L)'
;TARLDAQIAISEDMFGRTSFKVTAQVLDSLTKEPIAFASAYLRHPKDTVITSFALTDTLGKATLKDVTKGEHLLCIEYLGYKPVYRRIFVRGNFDAKVILMQPDDKVLKAASVSAVGTPMEMKGDTLVYNASSFRVMSNDNLADLLKKMPGVEVGEDGTVKVNGKEVSKITVGGRTFFLGDNKATLDNLPAKIVDKVKVIDKESESAEFTGIKGEKEKVMDVELKEEYKSGWFGNAKLSGGTTAYGKDGNGFKEKKDLLFSGSAMVSAYGEKNQVTSIASGYNFMAPGSGMFVMYDGNESEIPSLPYNGMHKRWQVGTNLNSDAIKGFTTDASVVYSSENADKHSRTDRTSFKEDGDLFDTSDEVENGNLDKFSVRAEFKKKNRKKTSLYFEPY
;
A
#
# COMPACT_ATOMS: atom_id res chain seq x y z
N THR A 1 -6.05 -40.61 13.36
CA THR A 1 -4.97 -39.76 13.94
C THR A 1 -4.42 -38.88 12.83
N ALA A 2 -5.06 -37.75 12.58
CA ALA A 2 -4.55 -36.70 11.70
C ALA A 2 -3.68 -35.77 12.54
N ARG A 3 -2.39 -35.74 12.29
CA ARG A 3 -1.50 -34.71 12.81
C ARG A 3 -1.83 -33.41 12.08
N LEU A 4 -2.37 -32.43 12.81
CA LEU A 4 -2.39 -31.05 12.38
C LEU A 4 -1.00 -30.48 12.70
N ASP A 5 -0.16 -30.34 11.70
CA ASP A 5 1.06 -29.55 11.82
C ASP A 5 0.65 -28.07 11.85
N ALA A 6 0.52 -27.53 13.05
CA ALA A 6 0.45 -26.09 13.25
C ALA A 6 1.82 -25.53 12.90
N GLN A 7 1.98 -24.97 11.72
CA GLN A 7 3.10 -24.07 11.42
C GLN A 7 2.93 -22.82 12.27
N ILE A 8 3.59 -22.81 13.41
CA ILE A 8 3.83 -21.60 14.17
C ILE A 8 4.75 -20.76 13.29
N ALA A 9 4.21 -19.70 12.70
CA ALA A 9 5.01 -18.64 12.11
C ALA A 9 5.77 -17.97 13.27
N ILE A 10 6.93 -18.49 13.58
CA ILE A 10 7.91 -17.80 14.43
C ILE A 10 8.37 -16.63 13.56
N SER A 11 8.02 -15.40 13.96
CA SER A 11 8.52 -14.21 13.31
C SER A 11 10.05 -14.28 13.32
N GLU A 12 10.68 -14.18 12.15
CA GLU A 12 12.14 -14.24 11.98
C GLU A 12 12.88 -13.12 12.74
N ASP A 13 12.17 -12.20 13.37
CA ASP A 13 12.71 -11.12 14.21
C ASP A 13 13.26 -11.57 15.56
N MET A 14 13.02 -12.81 16.00
CA MET A 14 13.56 -13.31 17.27
C MET A 14 15.03 -13.77 17.18
N PHE A 15 15.57 -13.95 15.98
CA PHE A 15 17.01 -14.15 15.79
C PHE A 15 17.56 -12.87 15.19
N GLY A 16 18.11 -11.99 16.04
CA GLY A 16 18.68 -10.72 15.65
C GLY A 16 19.57 -10.85 14.41
N ARG A 17 19.02 -10.56 13.23
CA ARG A 17 19.81 -10.42 12.00
C ARG A 17 20.74 -9.25 12.23
N THR A 18 22.01 -9.49 12.37
CA THR A 18 23.03 -8.44 12.41
C THR A 18 22.99 -7.75 11.04
N SER A 19 22.31 -6.61 10.95
CA SER A 19 22.27 -5.78 9.76
C SER A 19 23.39 -4.73 9.85
N PHE A 20 24.03 -4.48 8.72
CA PHE A 20 25.16 -3.56 8.59
C PHE A 20 24.80 -2.41 7.67
N LYS A 21 25.62 -1.35 7.70
CA LYS A 21 25.52 -0.22 6.79
C LYS A 21 26.69 -0.24 5.81
N VAL A 22 26.39 0.07 4.54
CA VAL A 22 27.40 0.31 3.51
C VAL A 22 27.29 1.77 3.11
N THR A 23 28.39 2.53 3.22
CA THR A 23 28.45 3.92 2.81
C THR A 23 29.35 4.08 1.57
N ALA A 24 29.00 5.02 0.70
CA ALA A 24 29.78 5.39 -0.47
C ALA A 24 29.65 6.89 -0.72
N GLN A 25 30.67 7.51 -1.30
CA GLN A 25 30.59 8.88 -1.83
C GLN A 25 30.82 8.83 -3.34
N VAL A 26 29.92 9.43 -4.11
CA VAL A 26 29.93 9.40 -5.57
C VAL A 26 30.30 10.78 -6.09
N LEU A 27 31.38 10.85 -6.87
CA LEU A 27 31.85 12.08 -7.46
C LEU A 27 32.02 11.91 -8.97
N ASP A 28 31.92 13.00 -9.70
CA ASP A 28 32.31 13.08 -11.10
C ASP A 28 33.82 12.84 -11.25
N SER A 29 34.22 12.04 -12.22
CA SER A 29 35.62 11.71 -12.42
C SER A 29 36.46 12.87 -12.96
N LEU A 30 35.86 13.83 -13.68
CA LEU A 30 36.50 14.97 -14.29
C LEU A 30 36.47 16.20 -13.36
N THR A 31 35.29 16.61 -12.90
CA THR A 31 35.13 17.82 -12.10
C THR A 31 35.39 17.62 -10.61
N LYS A 32 35.34 16.35 -10.13
CA LYS A 32 35.40 15.97 -8.71
C LYS A 32 34.22 16.50 -7.89
N GLU A 33 33.20 17.03 -8.54
CA GLU A 33 31.99 17.50 -7.88
C GLU A 33 31.11 16.31 -7.44
N PRO A 34 30.36 16.47 -6.33
CA PRO A 34 29.46 15.42 -5.86
C PRO A 34 28.30 15.22 -6.83
N ILE A 35 27.98 13.94 -7.11
CA ILE A 35 26.82 13.59 -7.92
C ILE A 35 25.66 13.31 -6.96
N ALA A 36 24.72 14.25 -6.90
CA ALA A 36 23.49 14.10 -6.12
C ALA A 36 22.47 13.24 -6.86
N PHE A 37 21.64 12.51 -6.09
CA PHE A 37 20.56 11.66 -6.61
C PHE A 37 21.02 10.51 -7.52
N ALA A 38 22.28 10.12 -7.47
CA ALA A 38 22.72 8.88 -8.11
C ALA A 38 22.17 7.66 -7.36
N SER A 39 21.73 6.68 -8.11
CA SER A 39 21.23 5.42 -7.57
C SER A 39 22.38 4.55 -7.08
N ALA A 40 22.45 4.24 -5.79
CA ALA A 40 23.37 3.30 -5.18
C ALA A 40 22.58 2.10 -4.66
N TYR A 41 22.93 0.88 -5.11
CA TYR A 41 22.21 -0.30 -4.64
C TYR A 41 23.15 -1.53 -4.52
N LEU A 42 22.72 -2.46 -3.69
CA LEU A 42 23.40 -3.76 -3.53
C LEU A 42 22.54 -4.87 -4.09
N ARG A 43 23.19 -5.82 -4.75
CA ARG A 43 22.57 -7.09 -5.14
C ARG A 43 23.55 -8.24 -4.92
N HIS A 44 23.03 -9.45 -4.87
CA HIS A 44 23.91 -10.62 -4.87
C HIS A 44 24.60 -10.75 -6.24
N PRO A 45 25.90 -11.12 -6.34
CA PRO A 45 26.61 -11.19 -7.62
C PRO A 45 26.01 -12.10 -8.68
N LYS A 46 25.23 -13.10 -8.24
CA LYS A 46 24.55 -14.09 -9.11
C LYS A 46 23.06 -13.81 -9.29
N ASP A 47 22.53 -12.75 -8.69
CA ASP A 47 21.11 -12.41 -8.69
C ASP A 47 20.93 -10.97 -9.16
N THR A 48 19.80 -10.70 -9.78
CA THR A 48 19.39 -9.36 -10.20
C THR A 48 18.59 -8.63 -9.13
N VAL A 49 18.20 -9.32 -8.05
CA VAL A 49 17.38 -8.78 -6.98
C VAL A 49 18.20 -7.83 -6.12
N ILE A 50 17.65 -6.62 -5.93
CA ILE A 50 18.23 -5.59 -5.07
C ILE A 50 17.95 -5.92 -3.61
N THR A 51 19.00 -5.94 -2.81
CA THR A 51 18.92 -6.24 -1.37
C THR A 51 18.94 -5.00 -0.49
N SER A 52 19.56 -3.92 -0.97
CA SER A 52 19.56 -2.60 -0.30
C SER A 52 19.75 -1.49 -1.32
N PHE A 53 19.15 -0.33 -1.09
CA PHE A 53 19.17 0.81 -2.00
C PHE A 53 19.27 2.12 -1.23
N ALA A 54 19.92 3.12 -1.85
CA ALA A 54 19.91 4.52 -1.40
C ALA A 54 20.16 5.45 -2.60
N LEU A 55 19.70 6.69 -2.52
CA LEU A 55 20.17 7.78 -3.38
C LEU A 55 21.33 8.50 -2.71
N THR A 56 22.20 9.06 -3.51
CA THR A 56 23.19 10.01 -3.01
C THR A 56 22.52 11.32 -2.61
N ASP A 57 22.96 11.89 -1.50
CA ASP A 57 22.56 13.21 -1.05
C ASP A 57 23.26 14.33 -1.89
N THR A 58 23.03 15.59 -1.53
CA THR A 58 23.65 16.75 -2.18
C THR A 58 25.17 16.79 -2.09
N LEU A 59 25.78 16.02 -1.18
CA LEU A 59 27.21 15.84 -1.02
C LEU A 59 27.73 14.57 -1.70
N GLY A 60 26.88 13.91 -2.52
CA GLY A 60 27.19 12.69 -3.21
C GLY A 60 27.28 11.45 -2.30
N LYS A 61 26.82 11.50 -1.05
CA LYS A 61 26.90 10.38 -0.09
C LYS A 61 25.64 9.51 -0.16
N ALA A 62 25.85 8.19 -0.26
CA ALA A 62 24.81 7.18 -0.11
C ALA A 62 25.06 6.32 1.13
N THR A 63 23.98 5.95 1.84
CA THR A 63 24.02 5.04 2.99
C THR A 63 23.00 3.92 2.76
N LEU A 64 23.50 2.76 2.44
CA LEU A 64 22.74 1.53 2.25
C LEU A 64 22.57 0.86 3.62
N LYS A 65 21.32 0.59 4.01
CA LYS A 65 20.94 0.04 5.32
C LYS A 65 20.54 -1.43 5.16
N ASP A 66 20.43 -2.12 6.27
CA ASP A 66 19.93 -3.52 6.37
C ASP A 66 20.69 -4.51 5.49
N VAL A 67 22.01 -4.30 5.40
CA VAL A 67 22.89 -5.14 4.60
C VAL A 67 23.32 -6.38 5.39
N THR A 68 23.09 -7.55 4.83
CA THR A 68 23.49 -8.83 5.44
C THR A 68 24.99 -9.08 5.25
N LYS A 69 25.57 -9.92 6.13
CA LYS A 69 26.94 -10.40 5.96
C LYS A 69 27.06 -11.24 4.69
N GLY A 70 28.09 -10.99 3.88
CA GLY A 70 28.35 -11.78 2.68
C GLY A 70 28.92 -10.98 1.51
N GLU A 71 28.95 -11.62 0.35
CA GLU A 71 29.38 -11.01 -0.91
C GLU A 71 28.22 -10.27 -1.58
N HIS A 72 28.46 -9.01 -1.94
CA HIS A 72 27.50 -8.15 -2.62
C HIS A 72 28.15 -7.46 -3.82
N LEU A 73 27.34 -7.16 -4.83
CA LEU A 73 27.71 -6.28 -5.92
C LEU A 73 27.13 -4.89 -5.64
N LEU A 74 28.00 -3.93 -5.35
CA LEU A 74 27.63 -2.51 -5.24
C LEU A 74 27.54 -1.94 -6.64
N CYS A 75 26.38 -1.40 -6.96
CA CYS A 75 26.06 -0.79 -8.24
C CYS A 75 25.77 0.69 -8.03
N ILE A 76 26.38 1.56 -8.84
CA ILE A 76 26.10 3.00 -8.85
C ILE A 76 25.74 3.40 -10.28
N GLU A 77 24.58 4.02 -10.43
CA GLU A 77 24.04 4.42 -11.73
C GLU A 77 23.50 5.84 -11.67
N TYR A 78 23.79 6.62 -12.71
CA TYR A 78 23.26 7.97 -12.90
C TYR A 78 23.16 8.30 -14.39
N LEU A 79 22.09 9.01 -14.77
CA LEU A 79 21.87 9.37 -16.16
C LEU A 79 23.01 10.25 -16.70
N GLY A 80 23.56 9.88 -17.86
CA GLY A 80 24.70 10.58 -18.47
C GLY A 80 26.07 10.10 -18.00
N TYR A 81 26.13 9.07 -17.17
CA TYR A 81 27.37 8.49 -16.66
C TYR A 81 27.43 6.98 -16.92
N LYS A 82 28.64 6.46 -17.07
CA LYS A 82 28.88 5.02 -17.15
C LYS A 82 28.58 4.37 -15.80
N PRO A 83 27.77 3.30 -15.75
CA PRO A 83 27.48 2.60 -14.51
C PRO A 83 28.75 1.99 -13.89
N VAL A 84 28.84 2.02 -12.56
CA VAL A 84 29.94 1.45 -11.81
C VAL A 84 29.47 0.23 -11.05
N TYR A 85 30.12 -0.91 -11.25
CA TYR A 85 29.84 -2.17 -10.56
C TYR A 85 31.08 -2.61 -9.78
N ARG A 86 30.94 -2.82 -8.46
CA ARG A 86 32.03 -3.19 -7.57
C ARG A 86 31.64 -4.32 -6.63
N ARG A 87 32.37 -5.43 -6.67
CA ARG A 87 32.19 -6.50 -5.68
C ARG A 87 32.75 -6.07 -4.34
N ILE A 88 31.96 -6.26 -3.28
CA ILE A 88 32.33 -5.99 -1.90
C ILE A 88 31.99 -7.19 -1.03
N PHE A 89 32.72 -7.38 0.05
CA PHE A 89 32.42 -8.40 1.05
C PHE A 89 32.12 -7.71 2.39
N VAL A 90 30.89 -7.80 2.84
CA VAL A 90 30.39 -7.16 4.06
C VAL A 90 30.57 -8.12 5.25
N ARG A 91 31.35 -7.71 6.25
CA ARG A 91 31.54 -8.42 7.53
C ARG A 91 31.09 -7.59 8.73
N GLY A 92 30.84 -6.32 8.52
CA GLY A 92 30.46 -5.28 9.47
C GLY A 92 30.05 -4.04 8.69
N ASN A 93 29.92 -2.90 9.36
CA ASN A 93 29.74 -1.62 8.64
C ASN A 93 30.91 -1.41 7.68
N PHE A 94 30.57 -1.13 6.41
CA PHE A 94 31.55 -1.06 5.32
C PHE A 94 31.52 0.31 4.67
N ASP A 95 32.70 0.91 4.50
CA ASP A 95 32.87 2.17 3.78
C ASP A 95 33.49 1.87 2.39
N ALA A 96 32.71 2.02 1.34
CA ALA A 96 33.15 1.83 -0.04
C ALA A 96 34.04 2.97 -0.56
N LYS A 97 34.26 4.00 0.27
CA LYS A 97 35.06 5.19 -0.07
C LYS A 97 34.47 5.99 -1.23
N VAL A 98 35.33 6.77 -1.88
CA VAL A 98 34.95 7.57 -3.05
C VAL A 98 34.86 6.68 -4.29
N ILE A 99 33.74 6.81 -4.99
CA ILE A 99 33.48 6.17 -6.29
C ILE A 99 33.40 7.27 -7.32
N LEU A 100 34.28 7.20 -8.33
CA LEU A 100 34.34 8.15 -9.43
C LEU A 100 33.53 7.62 -10.60
N MET A 101 32.51 8.36 -11.05
CA MET A 101 31.73 8.06 -12.24
C MET A 101 32.26 8.82 -13.46
N GLN A 102 32.42 8.14 -14.56
CA GLN A 102 32.83 8.75 -15.83
C GLN A 102 31.61 9.21 -16.62
N PRO A 103 31.57 10.46 -17.12
CA PRO A 103 30.56 10.86 -18.08
C PRO A 103 30.54 9.93 -19.30
N ASP A 104 29.34 9.65 -19.82
CA ASP A 104 29.16 8.82 -21.01
C ASP A 104 28.62 9.64 -22.16
N ASP A 105 29.50 10.08 -23.06
CA ASP A 105 29.15 10.91 -24.22
C ASP A 105 28.27 10.17 -25.25
N LYS A 106 28.08 8.85 -25.11
CA LYS A 106 27.29 8.03 -26.03
C LYS A 106 25.81 7.95 -25.67
N VAL A 107 25.41 8.39 -24.49
CA VAL A 107 24.01 8.26 -23.98
C VAL A 107 23.03 9.19 -24.70
N LEU A 108 23.49 10.17 -25.46
CA LEU A 108 22.61 11.00 -26.29
C LEU A 108 22.04 10.30 -27.55
N LYS A 109 22.43 9.06 -27.86
CA LYS A 109 22.02 8.38 -29.11
C LYS A 109 21.41 6.98 -28.98
N ALA A 110 21.37 6.36 -27.83
CA ALA A 110 20.73 5.05 -27.70
C ALA A 110 20.21 4.85 -26.27
N ALA A 111 18.90 4.74 -26.12
CA ALA A 111 18.32 4.03 -25.01
C ALA A 111 18.81 2.58 -25.06
N SER A 112 19.93 2.28 -24.45
CA SER A 112 20.38 0.89 -24.30
C SER A 112 19.53 0.24 -23.22
N VAL A 113 18.65 -0.64 -23.64
CA VAL A 113 17.91 -1.54 -22.80
C VAL A 113 18.94 -2.47 -22.15
N SER A 114 19.42 -2.12 -20.95
CA SER A 114 20.03 -3.11 -20.08
C SER A 114 18.90 -4.02 -19.57
N ALA A 115 19.11 -5.33 -19.58
CA ALA A 115 18.10 -6.34 -19.22
C ALA A 115 17.61 -6.25 -17.75
N VAL A 116 18.12 -5.32 -16.97
CA VAL A 116 17.64 -4.95 -15.62
C VAL A 116 17.51 -3.43 -15.63
N GLY A 117 16.27 -2.94 -15.68
CA GLY A 117 15.98 -1.49 -15.63
C GLY A 117 16.53 -0.87 -14.34
N THR A 118 16.94 0.39 -14.42
CA THR A 118 17.32 1.18 -13.24
C THR A 118 16.18 1.13 -12.23
N PRO A 119 16.43 0.77 -10.96
CA PRO A 119 15.37 0.60 -9.96
C PRO A 119 14.51 1.84 -9.78
N MET A 120 15.12 3.00 -9.94
CA MET A 120 14.49 4.30 -9.79
C MET A 120 15.19 5.31 -10.70
N GLU A 121 14.40 6.12 -11.38
CA GLU A 121 14.90 7.21 -12.23
C GLU A 121 14.05 8.47 -12.05
N MET A 122 14.68 9.63 -12.19
CA MET A 122 13.98 10.91 -12.30
C MET A 122 13.78 11.25 -13.77
N LYS A 123 12.52 11.45 -14.19
CA LYS A 123 12.15 11.92 -15.52
C LYS A 123 11.50 13.29 -15.41
N GLY A 124 12.29 14.36 -15.54
CA GLY A 124 11.82 15.70 -15.23
C GLY A 124 11.41 15.79 -13.74
N ASP A 125 10.17 16.19 -13.48
CA ASP A 125 9.60 16.28 -12.12
C ASP A 125 8.97 14.96 -11.63
N THR A 126 9.08 13.87 -12.40
CA THR A 126 8.48 12.59 -12.08
C THR A 126 9.52 11.60 -11.57
N LEU A 127 9.30 11.07 -10.38
CA LEU A 127 10.07 9.97 -9.84
C LEU A 127 9.44 8.64 -10.29
N VAL A 128 10.21 7.81 -10.99
CA VAL A 128 9.73 6.55 -11.57
C VAL A 128 10.46 5.39 -10.90
N TYR A 129 9.72 4.49 -10.28
CA TYR A 129 10.21 3.21 -9.76
C TYR A 129 9.89 2.09 -10.76
N ASN A 130 10.84 1.23 -11.03
CA ASN A 130 10.66 0.05 -11.85
C ASN A 130 10.32 -1.15 -10.96
N ALA A 131 9.07 -1.62 -11.02
CA ALA A 131 8.60 -2.68 -10.13
C ALA A 131 9.37 -4.00 -10.30
N SER A 132 9.86 -4.30 -11.50
CA SER A 132 10.63 -5.52 -11.78
C SER A 132 11.99 -5.57 -11.06
N SER A 133 12.48 -4.44 -10.56
CA SER A 133 13.72 -4.35 -9.80
C SER A 133 13.57 -4.76 -8.33
N PHE A 134 12.34 -4.94 -7.86
CA PHE A 134 12.03 -5.30 -6.47
C PHE A 134 11.47 -6.73 -6.43
N ARG A 135 11.93 -7.51 -5.46
CA ARG A 135 11.43 -8.88 -5.30
C ARG A 135 10.02 -8.88 -4.78
N VAL A 136 9.09 -9.45 -5.54
CA VAL A 136 7.71 -9.67 -5.15
C VAL A 136 7.39 -11.16 -5.10
N MET A 137 6.61 -11.57 -4.11
CA MET A 137 6.05 -12.92 -4.02
C MET A 137 4.74 -12.98 -4.79
N SER A 138 4.25 -14.17 -5.08
CA SER A 138 3.01 -14.36 -5.87
C SER A 138 1.76 -13.78 -5.20
N ASN A 139 1.79 -13.67 -3.87
CA ASN A 139 0.70 -13.17 -3.02
C ASN A 139 0.92 -11.74 -2.51
N ASP A 140 2.04 -11.09 -2.87
CA ASP A 140 2.29 -9.70 -2.48
C ASP A 140 1.28 -8.77 -3.15
N ASN A 141 0.84 -7.76 -2.41
CA ASN A 141 0.01 -6.66 -2.90
C ASN A 141 0.85 -5.40 -3.16
N LEU A 142 0.20 -4.32 -3.57
CA LEU A 142 0.88 -3.05 -3.84
C LEU A 142 1.57 -2.49 -2.59
N ALA A 143 0.95 -2.61 -1.41
CA ALA A 143 1.57 -2.15 -0.16
C ALA A 143 2.90 -2.88 0.10
N ASP A 144 2.95 -4.20 -0.12
CA ASP A 144 4.16 -5.00 0.06
C ASP A 144 5.25 -4.63 -0.94
N LEU A 145 4.87 -4.29 -2.17
CA LEU A 145 5.80 -3.79 -3.18
C LEU A 145 6.34 -2.41 -2.79
N LEU A 146 5.47 -1.48 -2.39
CA LEU A 146 5.85 -0.11 -2.04
C LEU A 146 6.77 -0.06 -0.80
N LYS A 147 6.54 -0.91 0.20
CA LYS A 147 7.43 -1.05 1.37
C LYS A 147 8.87 -1.45 0.99
N LYS A 148 9.07 -2.03 -0.18
CA LYS A 148 10.40 -2.42 -0.70
C LYS A 148 11.06 -1.30 -1.51
N MET A 149 10.30 -0.23 -1.85
CA MET A 149 10.81 0.90 -2.62
C MET A 149 11.49 1.92 -1.72
N PRO A 150 12.67 2.42 -2.10
CA PRO A 150 13.41 3.36 -1.28
C PRO A 150 12.69 4.69 -1.15
N GLY A 151 12.69 5.23 0.07
CA GLY A 151 12.05 6.50 0.38
C GLY A 151 10.52 6.44 0.41
N VAL A 152 9.92 5.25 0.29
CA VAL A 152 8.48 5.04 0.41
C VAL A 152 8.15 4.44 1.77
N GLU A 153 7.24 5.06 2.47
CA GLU A 153 6.68 4.60 3.74
C GLU A 153 5.20 4.32 3.55
N VAL A 154 4.72 3.17 4.05
CA VAL A 154 3.32 2.76 3.96
C VAL A 154 2.80 2.48 5.35
N GLY A 155 1.83 3.29 5.79
CA GLY A 155 1.12 3.14 7.06
C GLY A 155 0.06 2.02 7.01
N GLU A 156 -0.32 1.52 8.16
CA GLU A 156 -1.39 0.51 8.29
C GLU A 156 -2.78 1.08 7.95
N ASP A 157 -2.94 2.38 8.10
CA ASP A 157 -4.13 3.16 7.75
C ASP A 157 -4.30 3.39 6.23
N GLY A 158 -3.29 3.02 5.42
CA GLY A 158 -3.27 3.28 3.98
C GLY A 158 -2.57 4.58 3.58
N THR A 159 -2.03 5.32 4.55
CA THR A 159 -1.21 6.50 4.26
C THR A 159 0.09 6.10 3.58
N VAL A 160 0.43 6.77 2.50
CA VAL A 160 1.71 6.59 1.80
C VAL A 160 2.50 7.87 1.84
N LYS A 161 3.79 7.79 2.20
CA LYS A 161 4.71 8.92 2.14
C LYS A 161 5.87 8.58 1.21
N VAL A 162 6.26 9.55 0.39
CA VAL A 162 7.43 9.44 -0.49
C VAL A 162 8.38 10.59 -0.19
N ASN A 163 9.59 10.24 0.27
CA ASN A 163 10.60 11.21 0.76
C ASN A 163 10.03 12.15 1.83
N GLY A 164 9.24 11.59 2.78
CA GLY A 164 8.64 12.31 3.89
C GLY A 164 7.39 13.15 3.54
N LYS A 165 7.01 13.23 2.26
CA LYS A 165 5.78 13.92 1.82
C LYS A 165 4.68 12.92 1.55
N GLU A 166 3.48 13.22 2.03
CA GLU A 166 2.30 12.39 1.88
C GLU A 166 1.80 12.36 0.43
N VAL A 167 1.34 11.19 -0.01
CA VAL A 167 0.70 10.98 -1.31
C VAL A 167 -0.80 11.16 -1.12
N SER A 168 -1.37 12.18 -1.75
CA SER A 168 -2.80 12.48 -1.64
C SER A 168 -3.68 11.44 -2.32
N LYS A 169 -3.21 10.90 -3.45
CA LYS A 169 -4.01 9.99 -4.29
C LYS A 169 -3.15 8.95 -4.97
N ILE A 170 -3.64 7.70 -5.02
CA ILE A 170 -3.07 6.62 -5.82
C ILE A 170 -3.99 6.36 -7.01
N THR A 171 -3.44 6.40 -8.22
CA THR A 171 -4.14 6.07 -9.47
C THR A 171 -3.54 4.81 -10.10
N VAL A 172 -4.32 4.14 -10.94
CA VAL A 172 -3.88 2.96 -11.69
C VAL A 172 -4.08 3.23 -13.17
N GLY A 173 -2.96 3.37 -13.92
CA GLY A 173 -3.00 3.76 -15.32
C GLY A 173 -3.64 5.12 -15.56
N GLY A 174 -3.39 6.08 -14.66
CA GLY A 174 -3.94 7.43 -14.70
C GLY A 174 -5.41 7.56 -14.30
N ARG A 175 -6.05 6.46 -13.88
CA ARG A 175 -7.46 6.44 -13.46
C ARG A 175 -7.58 6.22 -11.95
N THR A 176 -8.59 6.81 -11.36
CA THR A 176 -8.93 6.57 -9.96
C THR A 176 -9.27 5.09 -9.80
N PHE A 177 -8.63 4.43 -8.86
CA PHE A 177 -8.94 3.06 -8.52
C PHE A 177 -9.83 3.08 -7.27
N PHE A 178 -10.90 2.33 -7.33
CA PHE A 178 -11.87 2.11 -6.27
C PHE A 178 -12.16 3.33 -5.38
N LEU A 179 -12.91 4.30 -5.91
CA LEU A 179 -13.34 5.55 -5.23
C LEU A 179 -12.20 6.48 -4.78
N GLY A 180 -10.95 6.18 -5.14
CA GLY A 180 -9.79 6.92 -4.65
C GLY A 180 -9.33 6.50 -3.26
N ASP A 181 -9.85 5.38 -2.75
CA ASP A 181 -9.38 4.79 -1.50
C ASP A 181 -7.98 4.20 -1.68
N ASN A 182 -7.00 4.90 -1.12
CA ASN A 182 -5.61 4.48 -1.17
C ASN A 182 -5.41 3.12 -0.49
N LYS A 183 -6.07 2.87 0.65
CA LYS A 183 -5.95 1.61 1.37
C LYS A 183 -6.53 0.45 0.56
N ALA A 184 -7.71 0.64 -0.05
CA ALA A 184 -8.29 -0.36 -0.94
C ALA A 184 -7.36 -0.68 -2.12
N THR A 185 -6.71 0.32 -2.70
CA THR A 185 -5.75 0.15 -3.78
C THR A 185 -4.51 -0.63 -3.31
N LEU A 186 -3.94 -0.26 -2.17
CA LEU A 186 -2.75 -0.86 -1.59
C LEU A 186 -2.93 -2.34 -1.25
N ASP A 187 -4.06 -2.68 -0.64
CA ASP A 187 -4.32 -4.02 -0.13
C ASP A 187 -4.73 -5.02 -1.21
N ASN A 188 -5.17 -4.54 -2.38
CA ASN A 188 -5.82 -5.40 -3.37
C ASN A 188 -5.21 -5.42 -4.73
N LEU A 189 -4.43 -4.43 -5.11
CA LEU A 189 -3.72 -4.48 -6.37
C LEU A 189 -2.55 -5.49 -6.25
N PRO A 190 -2.54 -6.59 -7.02
CA PRO A 190 -1.46 -7.57 -6.93
C PRO A 190 -0.14 -6.96 -7.40
N ALA A 191 0.92 -7.07 -6.61
CA ALA A 191 2.25 -6.52 -6.97
C ALA A 191 2.78 -7.05 -8.31
N LYS A 192 2.47 -8.30 -8.65
CA LYS A 192 2.95 -8.98 -9.88
C LYS A 192 2.51 -8.31 -11.18
N ILE A 193 1.38 -7.58 -11.17
CA ILE A 193 0.85 -6.92 -12.39
C ILE A 193 1.40 -5.51 -12.58
N VAL A 194 2.11 -4.96 -11.59
CA VAL A 194 2.69 -3.63 -11.63
C VAL A 194 3.95 -3.64 -12.51
N ASP A 195 4.04 -2.69 -13.43
CA ASP A 195 5.23 -2.43 -14.24
C ASP A 195 6.08 -1.31 -13.61
N LYS A 196 5.45 -0.16 -13.36
CA LYS A 196 6.11 1.03 -12.80
C LYS A 196 5.21 1.72 -11.80
N VAL A 197 5.86 2.42 -10.87
CA VAL A 197 5.19 3.35 -9.95
C VAL A 197 5.78 4.73 -10.20
N LYS A 198 4.94 5.68 -10.60
CA LYS A 198 5.31 7.07 -10.86
C LYS A 198 4.82 7.96 -9.74
N VAL A 199 5.66 8.83 -9.26
CA VAL A 199 5.32 9.83 -8.25
C VAL A 199 5.52 11.21 -8.86
N ILE A 200 4.45 11.99 -8.90
CA ILE A 200 4.38 13.26 -9.62
C ILE A 200 3.84 14.33 -8.67
N ASP A 201 4.46 15.50 -8.68
CA ASP A 201 3.91 16.67 -8.00
C ASP A 201 2.95 17.39 -8.96
N LYS A 202 1.63 17.28 -8.71
CA LYS A 202 0.56 17.92 -9.49
C LYS A 202 -0.07 19.08 -8.75
N GLU A 203 -0.63 20.03 -9.48
CA GLU A 203 -1.57 21.01 -8.90
C GLU A 203 -2.79 20.24 -8.37
N SER A 204 -3.34 20.68 -7.24
CA SER A 204 -4.55 20.08 -6.68
C SER A 204 -5.74 20.20 -7.65
N GLU A 205 -6.69 19.27 -7.58
CA GLU A 205 -7.89 19.34 -8.43
C GLU A 205 -8.66 20.66 -8.20
N SER A 206 -8.66 21.17 -6.97
CA SER A 206 -9.25 22.47 -6.63
C SER A 206 -8.49 23.64 -7.27
N ALA A 207 -7.15 23.58 -7.32
CA ALA A 207 -6.34 24.58 -8.00
C ALA A 207 -6.53 24.56 -9.51
N GLU A 208 -6.63 23.37 -10.11
CA GLU A 208 -6.98 23.22 -11.53
C GLU A 208 -8.36 23.77 -11.85
N PHE A 209 -9.31 23.63 -10.94
CA PHE A 209 -10.69 24.12 -11.10
C PHE A 209 -10.81 25.63 -10.90
N THR A 210 -10.25 26.16 -9.83
CA THR A 210 -10.34 27.60 -9.47
C THR A 210 -9.37 28.46 -10.23
N GLY A 211 -8.28 27.89 -10.74
CA GLY A 211 -7.15 28.60 -11.36
C GLY A 211 -6.26 29.33 -10.34
N ILE A 212 -6.52 29.15 -9.04
CA ILE A 212 -5.69 29.68 -7.96
C ILE A 212 -4.60 28.64 -7.68
N LYS A 213 -3.35 28.99 -7.93
CA LYS A 213 -2.22 28.09 -7.64
C LYS A 213 -2.10 27.89 -6.15
N GLY A 214 -2.27 26.63 -5.72
CA GLY A 214 -2.06 26.18 -4.35
C GLY A 214 -0.75 25.40 -4.19
N GLU A 215 -0.59 24.73 -3.07
CA GLU A 215 0.48 23.75 -2.90
C GLU A 215 0.28 22.57 -3.83
N LYS A 216 1.38 22.09 -4.43
CA LYS A 216 1.35 20.90 -5.28
C LYS A 216 1.11 19.65 -4.42
N GLU A 217 0.20 18.84 -4.85
CA GLU A 217 -0.09 17.54 -4.28
C GLU A 217 0.77 16.45 -4.90
N LYS A 218 1.23 15.54 -4.07
CA LYS A 218 1.99 14.38 -4.53
C LYS A 218 1.00 13.26 -4.91
N VAL A 219 0.99 12.91 -6.20
CA VAL A 219 0.13 11.85 -6.76
C VAL A 219 1.00 10.67 -7.16
N MET A 220 0.57 9.46 -6.81
CA MET A 220 1.22 8.22 -7.22
C MET A 220 0.39 7.54 -8.31
N ASP A 221 0.99 7.27 -9.47
CA ASP A 221 0.36 6.53 -10.55
C ASP A 221 1.04 5.17 -10.74
N VAL A 222 0.25 4.11 -10.66
CA VAL A 222 0.69 2.73 -10.81
C VAL A 222 0.42 2.29 -12.25
N GLU A 223 1.47 2.10 -13.03
CA GLU A 223 1.36 1.53 -14.37
C GLU A 223 1.33 0.01 -14.32
N LEU A 224 0.38 -0.57 -15.04
CA LEU A 224 0.29 -2.01 -15.20
C LEU A 224 1.15 -2.49 -16.37
N LYS A 225 1.67 -3.72 -16.26
CA LYS A 225 2.32 -4.40 -17.38
C LYS A 225 1.38 -4.50 -18.57
N GLU A 226 1.93 -4.48 -19.78
CA GLU A 226 1.13 -4.47 -21.03
C GLU A 226 0.09 -5.60 -21.09
N GLU A 227 0.46 -6.79 -20.61
CA GLU A 227 -0.40 -7.97 -20.57
C GLU A 227 -1.63 -7.83 -19.66
N TYR A 228 -1.61 -6.85 -18.72
CA TYR A 228 -2.70 -6.57 -17.78
C TYR A 228 -3.43 -5.27 -18.06
N LYS A 229 -3.08 -4.53 -19.12
CA LYS A 229 -3.80 -3.31 -19.54
C LYS A 229 -5.15 -3.61 -20.18
N SER A 230 -5.36 -4.83 -20.64
CA SER A 230 -6.65 -5.34 -21.09
C SER A 230 -6.85 -6.76 -20.53
N GLY A 231 -8.04 -7.04 -20.02
CA GLY A 231 -8.34 -8.33 -19.39
C GLY A 231 -8.97 -8.16 -18.02
N TRP A 232 -8.83 -9.17 -17.20
CA TRP A 232 -9.32 -9.11 -15.82
C TRP A 232 -8.32 -9.75 -14.86
N PHE A 233 -8.34 -9.29 -13.62
CA PHE A 233 -7.66 -9.93 -12.51
C PHE A 233 -8.52 -9.85 -11.25
N GLY A 234 -8.20 -10.66 -10.27
CA GLY A 234 -8.89 -10.65 -9.00
C GLY A 234 -8.13 -11.39 -7.93
N ASN A 235 -8.57 -11.19 -6.71
CA ASN A 235 -8.12 -11.94 -5.56
C ASN A 235 -9.29 -12.33 -4.68
N ALA A 236 -9.11 -13.35 -3.86
CA ALA A 236 -10.05 -13.73 -2.81
C ALA A 236 -9.25 -14.16 -1.58
N LYS A 237 -9.73 -13.75 -0.41
CA LYS A 237 -9.18 -14.12 0.90
C LYS A 237 -10.31 -14.68 1.74
N LEU A 238 -10.05 -15.79 2.42
CA LEU A 238 -11.00 -16.41 3.35
C LEU A 238 -10.26 -16.78 4.62
N SER A 239 -10.87 -16.48 5.76
CA SER A 239 -10.36 -16.84 7.08
C SER A 239 -11.49 -17.40 7.92
N GLY A 240 -11.19 -18.38 8.74
CA GLY A 240 -12.16 -19.02 9.62
C GLY A 240 -11.52 -19.44 10.94
N GLY A 241 -12.33 -19.47 11.97
CA GLY A 241 -11.91 -19.87 13.30
C GLY A 241 -13.08 -20.18 14.20
N THR A 242 -12.80 -20.51 15.44
CA THR A 242 -13.81 -20.67 16.49
C THR A 242 -13.36 -19.91 17.73
N THR A 243 -14.31 -19.39 18.48
CA THR A 243 -14.02 -18.88 19.82
C THR A 243 -13.56 -20.05 20.69
N ALA A 244 -12.32 -19.96 21.23
CA ALA A 244 -11.81 -20.90 22.21
C ALA A 244 -12.02 -20.29 23.59
N TYR A 245 -13.05 -20.73 24.29
CA TYR A 245 -13.28 -20.30 25.67
C TYR A 245 -12.65 -21.27 26.67
N GLY A 246 -11.87 -20.70 27.57
CA GLY A 246 -11.54 -21.39 28.81
C GLY A 246 -12.78 -21.42 29.70
N LYS A 247 -12.96 -22.49 30.53
CA LYS A 247 -13.93 -22.48 31.62
C LYS A 247 -13.60 -21.30 32.50
N ASP A 248 -14.45 -20.28 32.54
CA ASP A 248 -14.43 -19.39 33.68
C ASP A 248 -14.93 -20.16 34.91
N GLY A 249 -14.44 -19.81 36.10
CA GLY A 249 -14.77 -20.51 37.32
C GLY A 249 -16.26 -20.48 37.69
N ASN A 250 -17.12 -19.85 36.91
CA ASN A 250 -18.52 -19.57 37.17
C ASN A 250 -19.51 -20.47 36.43
N GLY A 251 -19.03 -21.41 35.62
CA GLY A 251 -19.87 -22.47 35.05
C GLY A 251 -20.79 -22.07 33.87
N PHE A 252 -20.59 -20.92 33.25
CA PHE A 252 -21.31 -20.55 32.06
C PHE A 252 -20.92 -21.44 30.87
N LYS A 253 -21.88 -22.15 30.31
CA LYS A 253 -21.73 -22.84 29.02
C LYS A 253 -21.72 -21.82 27.91
N GLU A 254 -20.54 -21.40 27.51
CA GLU A 254 -20.40 -20.51 26.35
C GLU A 254 -20.60 -21.28 25.04
N LYS A 255 -21.41 -20.72 24.20
CA LYS A 255 -21.66 -21.26 22.84
C LYS A 255 -20.41 -21.05 22.00
N LYS A 256 -19.89 -22.12 21.39
CA LYS A 256 -18.81 -21.98 20.42
C LYS A 256 -19.35 -21.31 19.17
N ASP A 257 -18.92 -20.10 18.90
CA ASP A 257 -19.29 -19.39 17.69
C ASP A 257 -18.26 -19.62 16.59
N LEU A 258 -18.77 -19.85 15.39
CA LEU A 258 -17.95 -19.93 14.19
C LEU A 258 -17.58 -18.50 13.79
N LEU A 259 -16.27 -18.25 13.73
CA LEU A 259 -15.72 -16.98 13.26
C LEU A 259 -15.34 -17.11 11.79
N PHE A 260 -15.70 -16.12 10.99
CA PHE A 260 -15.29 -16.09 9.59
C PHE A 260 -15.03 -14.67 9.12
N SER A 261 -14.11 -14.52 8.18
CA SER A 261 -13.97 -13.32 7.38
C SER A 261 -13.62 -13.71 5.94
N GLY A 262 -14.13 -12.94 4.99
CA GLY A 262 -13.85 -13.15 3.59
C GLY A 262 -13.90 -11.86 2.81
N SER A 263 -13.04 -11.77 1.79
CA SER A 263 -13.08 -10.71 0.80
C SER A 263 -12.75 -11.24 -0.58
N ALA A 264 -13.36 -10.66 -1.59
CA ALA A 264 -13.07 -10.93 -2.98
C ALA A 264 -13.09 -9.63 -3.78
N MET A 265 -12.17 -9.48 -4.72
CA MET A 265 -12.13 -8.37 -5.66
C MET A 265 -11.95 -8.93 -7.07
N VAL A 266 -12.68 -8.36 -8.01
CA VAL A 266 -12.48 -8.58 -9.45
C VAL A 266 -12.41 -7.24 -10.15
N SER A 267 -11.39 -7.05 -10.96
CA SER A 267 -11.22 -5.86 -11.78
C SER A 267 -11.06 -6.27 -13.25
N ALA A 268 -11.84 -5.64 -14.13
CA ALA A 268 -11.77 -5.81 -15.56
C ALA A 268 -11.31 -4.50 -16.21
N TYR A 269 -10.32 -4.61 -17.09
CA TYR A 269 -9.70 -3.51 -17.81
C TYR A 269 -9.93 -3.66 -19.30
N GLY A 270 -10.32 -2.57 -19.94
CA GLY A 270 -10.35 -2.41 -21.38
C GLY A 270 -9.77 -1.07 -21.77
N GLU A 271 -9.62 -0.80 -23.07
CA GLU A 271 -9.03 0.44 -23.56
C GLU A 271 -9.70 1.70 -23.01
N LYS A 272 -11.02 1.67 -22.85
CA LYS A 272 -11.81 2.83 -22.41
C LYS A 272 -12.50 2.66 -21.08
N ASN A 273 -12.62 1.44 -20.59
CA ASN A 273 -13.40 1.12 -19.42
C ASN A 273 -12.58 0.34 -18.41
N GLN A 274 -12.80 0.63 -17.16
CA GLN A 274 -12.31 -0.16 -16.04
C GLN A 274 -13.48 -0.37 -15.08
N VAL A 275 -13.76 -1.61 -14.75
CA VAL A 275 -14.79 -1.98 -13.77
C VAL A 275 -14.11 -2.76 -12.66
N THR A 276 -14.29 -2.33 -11.43
CA THR A 276 -13.79 -3.03 -10.25
C THR A 276 -14.94 -3.30 -9.31
N SER A 277 -15.14 -4.57 -8.96
CA SER A 277 -16.14 -4.98 -7.98
C SER A 277 -15.45 -5.63 -6.79
N ILE A 278 -15.92 -5.29 -5.59
CA ILE A 278 -15.41 -5.80 -4.32
C ILE A 278 -16.59 -6.30 -3.49
N ALA A 279 -16.37 -7.43 -2.82
CA ALA A 279 -17.27 -7.95 -1.80
C ALA A 279 -16.45 -8.36 -0.58
N SER A 280 -16.92 -8.04 0.60
CA SER A 280 -16.31 -8.52 1.85
C SER A 280 -17.35 -8.73 2.94
N GLY A 281 -17.05 -9.65 3.85
CA GLY A 281 -17.93 -9.93 4.97
C GLY A 281 -17.19 -10.60 6.12
N TYR A 282 -17.65 -10.33 7.35
CA TYR A 282 -17.08 -10.89 8.55
C TYR A 282 -18.09 -10.91 9.71
N ASN A 283 -17.83 -11.77 10.66
CA ASN A 283 -18.47 -11.72 11.97
C ASN A 283 -17.47 -11.50 13.12
N PHE A 284 -16.19 -11.20 12.80
CA PHE A 284 -15.17 -10.78 13.76
C PHE A 284 -14.07 -10.01 13.04
N MET A 285 -13.43 -9.05 13.70
CA MET A 285 -12.22 -8.38 13.19
C MET A 285 -10.98 -9.13 13.66
N ALA A 286 -10.28 -9.79 12.76
CA ALA A 286 -8.96 -10.35 13.04
C ALA A 286 -7.87 -9.31 12.71
N PRO A 287 -6.89 -9.06 13.59
CA PRO A 287 -5.73 -8.24 13.26
C PRO A 287 -5.04 -8.79 12.01
N GLY A 288 -4.76 -7.93 11.03
CA GLY A 288 -4.09 -8.33 9.80
C GLY A 288 -4.97 -9.07 8.77
N SER A 289 -6.28 -9.17 8.97
CA SER A 289 -7.18 -9.86 8.03
C SER A 289 -7.27 -9.21 6.64
N GLY A 290 -6.64 -8.06 6.44
CA GLY A 290 -6.62 -7.34 5.16
C GLY A 290 -8.03 -7.05 4.64
N MET A 291 -8.94 -6.77 5.56
CA MET A 291 -10.34 -6.59 5.22
C MET A 291 -10.59 -5.19 4.73
N PHE A 292 -11.31 -5.11 3.63
CA PHE A 292 -11.78 -3.85 3.10
C PHE A 292 -12.86 -3.26 4.00
N VAL A 293 -12.62 -2.05 4.43
CA VAL A 293 -13.67 -1.14 4.81
C VAL A 293 -13.74 -0.13 3.67
N MET A 294 -14.80 -0.16 2.90
CA MET A 294 -15.04 0.86 1.89
C MET A 294 -15.50 2.13 2.59
N TYR A 295 -14.68 3.18 2.49
CA TYR A 295 -15.02 4.52 2.93
C TYR A 295 -15.63 5.27 1.74
N ASP A 296 -16.68 6.04 1.96
CA ASP A 296 -17.31 6.86 0.92
C ASP A 296 -16.66 8.25 0.75
N GLY A 297 -15.43 8.39 1.24
CA GLY A 297 -14.66 9.62 1.08
C GLY A 297 -14.84 10.67 2.18
N ASN A 298 -15.75 10.47 3.14
CA ASN A 298 -15.87 11.29 4.35
C ASN A 298 -15.38 10.50 5.57
N GLU A 299 -14.11 10.67 5.93
CA GLU A 299 -13.50 10.00 7.10
C GLU A 299 -14.15 10.41 8.44
N SER A 300 -14.97 11.45 8.46
CA SER A 300 -15.50 12.03 9.70
C SER A 300 -16.81 11.43 10.20
N GLU A 301 -17.50 10.61 9.42
CA GLU A 301 -18.84 10.10 9.78
C GLU A 301 -19.07 8.64 9.39
N ILE A 302 -18.22 7.73 9.85
CA ILE A 302 -18.67 6.33 9.91
C ILE A 302 -19.40 6.21 11.25
N PRO A 303 -20.72 6.09 11.26
CA PRO A 303 -21.41 5.68 12.47
C PRO A 303 -20.90 4.28 12.80
N SER A 304 -19.96 4.19 13.71
CA SER A 304 -19.57 2.90 14.29
C SER A 304 -20.60 2.58 15.33
N LEU A 305 -21.23 1.42 15.20
CA LEU A 305 -22.01 0.86 16.27
C LEU A 305 -21.11 0.63 17.49
N PRO A 306 -21.62 0.71 18.73
CA PRO A 306 -20.81 0.69 19.95
C PRO A 306 -19.93 -0.54 20.05
N TYR A 307 -18.69 -0.33 20.50
CA TYR A 307 -17.51 -1.14 20.23
C TYR A 307 -17.37 -2.47 20.98
N ASN A 308 -18.21 -2.82 21.91
CA ASN A 308 -18.01 -3.98 22.79
C ASN A 308 -19.02 -5.10 22.52
N GLY A 309 -18.93 -5.77 21.36
CA GLY A 309 -19.84 -6.86 21.04
C GLY A 309 -19.43 -7.61 19.78
N MET A 310 -20.22 -8.59 19.37
CA MET A 310 -20.05 -9.25 18.10
C MET A 310 -20.56 -8.37 16.97
N HIS A 311 -19.66 -8.05 16.02
CA HIS A 311 -20.02 -7.33 14.82
C HIS A 311 -20.07 -8.28 13.63
N LYS A 312 -21.18 -8.25 12.90
CA LYS A 312 -21.33 -8.89 11.60
C LYS A 312 -21.45 -7.79 10.57
N ARG A 313 -20.54 -7.74 9.64
CA ARG A 313 -20.57 -6.77 8.55
C ARG A 313 -20.38 -7.47 7.24
N TRP A 314 -21.10 -7.02 6.23
CA TRP A 314 -20.82 -7.34 4.85
C TRP A 314 -21.02 -6.12 3.97
N GLN A 315 -20.31 -6.07 2.88
CA GLN A 315 -20.35 -4.98 1.94
C GLN A 315 -20.07 -5.45 0.52
N VAL A 316 -20.70 -4.81 -0.43
CA VAL A 316 -20.50 -5.01 -1.86
C VAL A 316 -20.44 -3.65 -2.53
N GLY A 317 -19.47 -3.48 -3.43
CA GLY A 317 -19.35 -2.25 -4.20
C GLY A 317 -18.81 -2.50 -5.58
N THR A 318 -19.19 -1.63 -6.50
CA THR A 318 -18.69 -1.61 -7.87
C THR A 318 -18.33 -0.19 -8.26
N ASN A 319 -17.16 -0.03 -8.86
CA ASN A 319 -16.68 1.22 -9.43
C ASN A 319 -16.47 1.05 -10.93
N LEU A 320 -16.93 2.02 -11.69
CA LEU A 320 -16.75 2.13 -13.15
C LEU A 320 -15.97 3.39 -13.47
N ASN A 321 -14.80 3.24 -14.09
CA ASN A 321 -14.09 4.32 -14.76
C ASN A 321 -14.26 4.16 -16.27
N SER A 322 -14.70 5.20 -16.97
CA SER A 322 -14.98 5.11 -18.39
C SER A 322 -14.59 6.37 -19.17
N ASP A 323 -13.91 6.16 -20.27
CA ASP A 323 -13.60 7.14 -21.31
C ASP A 323 -14.44 6.92 -22.58
N ALA A 324 -15.50 6.11 -22.51
CA ALA A 324 -16.32 5.76 -23.66
C ALA A 324 -17.15 6.94 -24.18
N ILE A 325 -17.53 7.86 -23.30
CA ILE A 325 -18.24 9.08 -23.69
C ILE A 325 -17.23 10.07 -24.27
N LYS A 326 -17.37 10.40 -25.55
CA LYS A 326 -16.44 11.31 -26.25
C LYS A 326 -16.35 12.66 -25.54
N GLY A 327 -15.15 13.00 -25.09
CA GLY A 327 -14.86 14.28 -24.42
C GLY A 327 -15.11 14.29 -22.91
N PHE A 328 -15.49 13.16 -22.32
CA PHE A 328 -15.69 13.02 -20.89
C PHE A 328 -14.94 11.81 -20.33
N THR A 329 -14.47 11.94 -19.09
CA THR A 329 -14.10 10.83 -18.24
C THR A 329 -15.20 10.68 -17.19
N THR A 330 -15.69 9.47 -17.01
CA THR A 330 -16.71 9.13 -16.03
C THR A 330 -16.10 8.27 -14.94
N ASP A 331 -16.33 8.61 -13.68
CA ASP A 331 -16.06 7.78 -12.52
C ASP A 331 -17.38 7.61 -11.76
N ALA A 332 -17.87 6.38 -11.67
CA ALA A 332 -19.13 6.09 -11.00
C ALA A 332 -18.96 4.90 -10.08
N SER A 333 -19.62 4.95 -8.93
CA SER A 333 -19.58 3.88 -7.94
C SER A 333 -20.90 3.67 -7.27
N VAL A 334 -21.15 2.42 -6.89
CA VAL A 334 -22.26 1.99 -6.08
C VAL A 334 -21.71 1.13 -4.96
N VAL A 335 -22.07 1.43 -3.73
CA VAL A 335 -21.67 0.68 -2.55
C VAL A 335 -22.88 0.42 -1.66
N TYR A 336 -23.02 -0.82 -1.23
CA TYR A 336 -23.95 -1.21 -0.19
C TYR A 336 -23.22 -1.90 0.94
N SER A 337 -23.52 -1.52 2.17
CA SER A 337 -22.99 -2.17 3.36
C SER A 337 -24.09 -2.39 4.39
N SER A 338 -23.99 -3.52 5.10
CA SER A 338 -24.89 -3.86 6.21
C SER A 338 -24.03 -4.26 7.40
N GLU A 339 -24.34 -3.70 8.55
CA GLU A 339 -23.66 -3.97 9.81
C GLU A 339 -24.67 -4.29 10.90
N ASN A 340 -24.46 -5.39 11.60
CA ASN A 340 -25.21 -5.79 12.76
C ASN A 340 -24.25 -5.89 13.95
N ALA A 341 -24.56 -5.26 15.05
CA ALA A 341 -23.80 -5.34 16.28
C ALA A 341 -24.70 -5.82 17.43
N ASP A 342 -24.23 -6.84 18.12
CA ASP A 342 -24.87 -7.41 19.30
C ASP A 342 -23.91 -7.21 20.49
N LYS A 343 -24.35 -6.47 21.50
CA LYS A 343 -23.59 -6.27 22.75
C LYS A 343 -24.38 -6.84 23.90
N HIS A 344 -23.75 -7.68 24.69
CA HIS A 344 -24.25 -8.17 25.94
C HIS A 344 -23.24 -7.86 27.04
N SER A 345 -23.60 -7.04 27.99
CA SER A 345 -22.75 -6.70 29.13
C SER A 345 -23.45 -7.04 30.44
N ARG A 346 -22.72 -7.71 31.33
CA ARG A 346 -23.15 -7.97 32.68
C ARG A 346 -22.19 -7.31 33.66
N THR A 347 -22.76 -6.52 34.55
CA THR A 347 -22.02 -5.83 35.60
C THR A 347 -22.51 -6.34 36.95
N ASP A 348 -21.62 -7.00 37.69
CA ASP A 348 -21.85 -7.39 39.08
C ASP A 348 -21.10 -6.40 39.97
N ARG A 349 -21.82 -5.68 40.86
CA ARG A 349 -21.28 -4.69 41.77
C ARG A 349 -21.51 -5.15 43.21
N THR A 350 -20.45 -5.16 44.00
CA THR A 350 -20.54 -5.33 45.45
C THR A 350 -20.20 -4.01 46.11
N SER A 351 -21.11 -3.47 46.91
CA SER A 351 -20.89 -2.28 47.71
C SER A 351 -20.77 -2.70 49.19
N PHE A 352 -19.59 -2.55 49.75
CA PHE A 352 -19.33 -2.83 51.15
C PHE A 352 -19.84 -1.72 52.04
N LYS A 353 -20.80 -2.02 52.96
CA LYS A 353 -21.34 -1.06 53.88
C LYS A 353 -21.23 -1.59 55.32
N GLU A 354 -21.24 -0.71 56.33
CA GLU A 354 -21.14 -1.07 57.73
C GLU A 354 -22.30 -1.99 58.20
N ASP A 355 -23.50 -1.84 57.56
CA ASP A 355 -24.71 -2.62 57.90
C ASP A 355 -24.85 -3.91 57.04
N GLY A 356 -23.84 -4.27 56.24
CA GLY A 356 -23.86 -5.45 55.39
C GLY A 356 -23.65 -5.10 53.90
N ASP A 357 -23.10 -6.06 53.14
CA ASP A 357 -22.75 -5.90 51.73
C ASP A 357 -24.00 -5.85 50.84
N LEU A 358 -24.03 -4.91 49.92
CA LEU A 358 -25.05 -4.81 48.88
C LEU A 358 -24.54 -5.37 47.58
N PHE A 359 -25.27 -6.32 46.99
CA PHE A 359 -24.97 -6.93 45.69
C PHE A 359 -25.97 -6.39 44.68
N ASP A 360 -25.46 -5.86 43.57
CA ASP A 360 -26.23 -5.36 42.45
C ASP A 360 -25.74 -6.03 41.17
N THR A 361 -26.66 -6.56 40.37
CA THR A 361 -26.36 -7.18 39.07
C THR A 361 -27.18 -6.48 38.00
N SER A 362 -26.50 -5.96 36.97
CA SER A 362 -27.10 -5.36 35.81
C SER A 362 -26.74 -6.19 34.58
N ASP A 363 -27.77 -6.59 33.83
CA ASP A 363 -27.66 -7.21 32.51
C ASP A 363 -28.17 -6.24 31.45
N GLU A 364 -27.32 -5.89 30.51
CA GLU A 364 -27.61 -4.97 29.41
C GLU A 364 -27.42 -5.67 28.07
N VAL A 365 -28.45 -5.64 27.23
CA VAL A 365 -28.40 -6.14 25.85
C VAL A 365 -28.68 -5.00 24.91
N GLU A 366 -27.74 -4.72 24.04
CA GLU A 366 -27.85 -3.66 23.01
C GLU A 366 -27.67 -4.31 21.64
N ASN A 367 -28.65 -4.09 20.73
CA ASN A 367 -28.63 -4.58 19.37
C ASN A 367 -28.73 -3.39 18.41
N GLY A 368 -27.80 -3.31 17.47
CA GLY A 368 -27.77 -2.27 16.45
C GLY A 368 -27.73 -2.84 15.05
N ASN A 369 -28.50 -2.26 14.13
CA ASN A 369 -28.46 -2.57 12.71
C ASN A 369 -28.24 -1.28 11.93
N LEU A 370 -27.30 -1.31 10.97
CA LEU A 370 -27.02 -0.19 10.09
C LEU A 370 -26.88 -0.69 8.65
N ASP A 371 -27.77 -0.20 7.79
CA ASP A 371 -27.69 -0.41 6.35
C ASP A 371 -27.36 0.91 5.67
N LYS A 372 -26.35 0.90 4.80
CA LYS A 372 -25.91 2.06 4.05
C LYS A 372 -25.87 1.76 2.57
N PHE A 373 -26.45 2.62 1.77
CA PHE A 373 -26.39 2.59 0.32
C PHE A 373 -25.84 3.92 -0.18
N SER A 374 -24.77 3.89 -0.96
CA SER A 374 -24.18 5.08 -1.56
C SER A 374 -23.98 4.93 -3.05
N VAL A 375 -24.28 5.99 -3.78
CA VAL A 375 -24.04 6.12 -5.22
C VAL A 375 -23.27 7.41 -5.43
N ARG A 376 -22.18 7.33 -6.16
CA ARG A 376 -21.38 8.48 -6.56
C ARG A 376 -21.14 8.44 -8.06
N ALA A 377 -21.27 9.57 -8.71
CA ALA A 377 -20.92 9.71 -10.12
C ALA A 377 -20.22 11.04 -10.36
N GLU A 378 -19.10 10.99 -11.04
CA GLU A 378 -18.31 12.15 -11.45
C GLU A 378 -18.11 12.14 -12.97
N PHE A 379 -18.32 13.29 -13.59
CA PHE A 379 -18.12 13.50 -15.02
C PHE A 379 -17.13 14.64 -15.25
N LYS A 380 -15.92 14.31 -15.73
CA LYS A 380 -14.87 15.30 -16.05
C LYS A 380 -14.77 15.51 -17.55
N LYS A 381 -14.85 16.76 -18.01
CA LYS A 381 -14.68 17.10 -19.43
C LYS A 381 -13.21 17.19 -19.82
N LYS A 382 -12.77 16.40 -20.80
CA LYS A 382 -11.35 16.26 -21.21
C LYS A 382 -10.69 17.52 -21.80
N ASN A 383 -11.42 18.46 -22.36
CA ASN A 383 -10.83 19.50 -23.21
C ASN A 383 -11.13 20.95 -22.84
N ARG A 384 -11.61 21.24 -21.62
CA ARG A 384 -11.68 22.63 -21.13
C ARG A 384 -11.39 22.65 -19.64
N LYS A 385 -10.45 23.52 -19.27
CA LYS A 385 -10.31 24.02 -17.92
C LYS A 385 -11.73 24.40 -17.42
N LYS A 386 -12.26 23.68 -16.41
CA LYS A 386 -13.42 24.11 -15.63
C LYS A 386 -14.81 23.59 -16.02
N THR A 387 -15.06 22.29 -15.97
CA THR A 387 -16.43 21.82 -15.68
C THR A 387 -16.36 20.39 -15.13
N SER A 388 -16.52 20.23 -13.84
CA SER A 388 -16.86 18.96 -13.18
C SER A 388 -18.27 19.08 -12.62
N LEU A 389 -19.07 18.04 -12.78
CA LEU A 389 -20.39 17.92 -12.21
C LEU A 389 -20.31 16.78 -11.18
N TYR A 390 -20.54 17.11 -9.91
CA TYR A 390 -20.65 16.14 -8.83
C TYR A 390 -22.13 15.88 -8.56
N PHE A 391 -22.50 14.63 -8.46
CA PHE A 391 -23.79 14.21 -8.00
C PHE A 391 -23.59 13.24 -6.83
N GLU A 392 -23.96 13.65 -5.66
CA GLU A 392 -23.90 12.87 -4.43
C GLU A 392 -25.29 12.93 -3.78
N PRO A 393 -26.16 11.95 -4.03
CA PRO A 393 -27.44 11.86 -3.31
C PRO A 393 -27.16 11.40 -1.87
N TYR A 394 -27.69 12.12 -0.91
CA TYR A 394 -27.74 11.76 0.49
C TYR A 394 -28.87 10.76 0.75
#